data_1d907f5b8cca56710cb6af3d8a2005c0
#
_entry.id   1d907f5b8cca56710cb6af3d8a2005c0
#
_cell.length_a   1.000
_cell.length_b   1.000
_cell.length_c   1.000
_cell.angle_alpha   90.00
_cell.angle_beta   90.00
_cell.angle_gamma   90.00
#
_symmetry.space_group_name_H-M   'P 1'
#
loop_
_entity.id
_entity.type
_entity.pdbx_description
1 polymer ?
#
loop_
_entity_poly.entity_id
_entity_poly.type
_entity_poly.pdbx_seq_one_letter_code
_entity_poly.pdbx_strand_id
1 'polypeptide(L)' 'MQNKSWLRHSQRIAVKMLEKMDELSMTQKQLANMMGGSQQYVSKVLKGQENLSLETMSKIEDCLHISILQEEIEMA' A
#
# COMPACT_ATOMS: atom_id res chain seq x y z
N MET A 1 23.66 -5.27 -10.93
CA MET A 1 22.33 -5.87 -10.84
C MET A 1 21.60 -5.27 -9.64
N GLN A 2 20.41 -4.76 -9.87
CA GLN A 2 19.62 -4.19 -8.78
C GLN A 2 18.88 -5.27 -8.01
N ASN A 3 18.94 -5.17 -6.70
CA ASN A 3 18.17 -6.06 -5.84
C ASN A 3 16.80 -5.44 -5.57
N LYS A 4 15.76 -6.06 -6.12
CA LYS A 4 14.38 -5.57 -5.95
C LYS A 4 13.56 -6.51 -5.06
N SER A 5 14.18 -7.04 -4.01
CA SER A 5 13.47 -7.93 -3.09
C SER A 5 12.24 -7.26 -2.45
N TRP A 6 12.27 -5.92 -2.33
CA TRP A 6 11.13 -5.14 -1.84
C TRP A 6 9.89 -5.27 -2.74
N LEU A 7 10.08 -5.64 -4.01
CA LEU A 7 8.98 -5.71 -4.97
C LEU A 7 7.92 -6.72 -4.56
N ARG A 8 8.32 -7.87 -4.04
CA ARG A 8 7.37 -8.87 -3.54
C ARG A 8 6.50 -8.31 -2.43
N HIS A 9 7.12 -7.56 -1.52
CA HIS A 9 6.39 -6.93 -0.42
C HIS A 9 5.39 -5.90 -0.95
N SER A 10 5.84 -5.07 -1.89
CA SER A 10 4.98 -4.05 -2.49
C SER A 10 3.78 -4.68 -3.21
N GLN A 11 3.98 -5.81 -3.88
CA GLN A 11 2.90 -6.50 -4.58
C GLN A 11 1.90 -7.09 -3.60
N ARG A 12 2.35 -7.71 -2.51
CA ARG A 12 1.45 -8.23 -1.48
C ARG A 12 0.66 -7.12 -0.80
N ILE A 13 1.32 -6.00 -0.53
CA ILE A 13 0.68 -4.84 0.07
C ILE A 13 -0.41 -4.30 -0.87
N ALA A 14 -0.10 -4.21 -2.17
CA ALA A 14 -1.06 -3.73 -3.15
C ALA A 14 -2.32 -4.60 -3.19
N VAL A 15 -2.16 -5.93 -3.17
CA VAL A 15 -3.30 -6.85 -3.16
C VAL A 15 -4.14 -6.65 -1.91
N LYS A 16 -3.49 -6.54 -0.76
CA LYS A 16 -4.19 -6.32 0.51
C LYS A 16 -4.96 -5.01 0.50
N MET A 17 -4.36 -3.95 -0.06
CA MET A 17 -5.01 -2.65 -0.19
C MET A 17 -6.25 -2.74 -1.09
N LEU A 18 -6.10 -3.39 -2.24
CA LEU A 18 -7.22 -3.52 -3.19
C LEU A 18 -8.38 -4.30 -2.58
N GLU A 19 -8.10 -5.37 -1.86
CA GLU A 19 -9.13 -6.14 -1.18
C GLU A 19 -9.89 -5.28 -0.17
N LYS A 20 -9.14 -4.52 0.64
CA LYS A 20 -9.77 -3.68 1.66
C LYS A 20 -10.55 -2.53 1.05
N MET A 21 -10.01 -1.91 0.01
CA MET A 21 -10.70 -0.84 -0.69
C MET A 21 -12.01 -1.34 -1.30
N ASP A 22 -12.01 -2.56 -1.82
CA ASP A 22 -13.22 -3.16 -2.36
C ASP A 22 -14.27 -3.38 -1.26
N GLU A 23 -13.85 -3.91 -0.11
CA GLU A 23 -14.73 -4.08 1.05
C GLU A 23 -15.38 -2.75 1.48
N LEU A 24 -14.60 -1.67 1.45
CA LEU A 24 -15.04 -0.36 1.90
C LEU A 24 -15.70 0.46 0.80
N SER A 25 -15.76 -0.05 -0.41
CA SER A 25 -16.23 0.68 -1.60
C SER A 25 -15.48 2.01 -1.75
N MET A 26 -14.17 1.98 -1.48
CA MET A 26 -13.32 3.16 -1.49
C MET A 26 -12.63 3.32 -2.84
N THR A 27 -12.67 4.56 -3.37
CA THR A 27 -11.99 4.88 -4.62
C THR A 27 -10.54 5.30 -4.36
N GLN A 28 -9.72 5.26 -5.43
CA GLN A 28 -8.35 5.74 -5.35
C GLN A 28 -8.28 7.21 -4.94
N LYS A 29 -9.22 8.01 -5.44
CA LYS A 29 -9.29 9.43 -5.11
C LYS A 29 -9.56 9.63 -3.61
N GLN A 30 -10.48 8.84 -3.06
CA GLN A 30 -10.80 8.91 -1.63
C GLN A 30 -9.59 8.54 -0.79
N LEU A 31 -8.90 7.46 -1.17
CA LEU A 31 -7.70 7.04 -0.44
C LEU A 31 -6.60 8.10 -0.53
N ALA A 32 -6.41 8.69 -1.72
CA ALA A 32 -5.41 9.74 -1.90
C ALA A 32 -5.70 10.94 -0.99
N ASN A 33 -6.96 11.34 -0.90
CA ASN A 33 -7.38 12.43 -0.02
C ASN A 33 -7.08 12.11 1.45
N MET A 34 -7.36 10.88 1.87
CA MET A 34 -7.11 10.45 3.25
C MET A 34 -5.63 10.43 3.57
N MET A 35 -4.81 10.05 2.61
CA MET A 35 -3.36 9.97 2.79
C MET A 35 -2.67 11.33 2.62
N GLY A 36 -3.38 12.32 2.12
CA GLY A 36 -2.80 13.63 1.85
C GLY A 36 -1.88 13.63 0.64
N GLY A 37 -2.11 12.73 -0.31
CA GLY A 37 -1.28 12.58 -1.49
C GLY A 37 -2.06 12.69 -2.79
N SER A 38 -1.40 12.37 -3.90
CA SER A 38 -2.01 12.42 -5.21
C SER A 38 -2.62 11.07 -5.59
N GLN A 39 -3.66 11.11 -6.43
CA GLN A 39 -4.25 9.90 -6.98
C GLN A 39 -3.26 9.13 -7.84
N GLN A 40 -2.37 9.84 -8.53
CA GLN A 40 -1.33 9.21 -9.34
C GLN A 40 -0.40 8.34 -8.49
N TYR A 41 -0.03 8.83 -7.31
CA TYR A 41 0.82 8.07 -6.40
C TYR A 41 0.10 6.82 -5.89
N VAL A 42 -1.16 6.98 -5.49
CA VAL A 42 -1.97 5.84 -5.04
C VAL A 42 -2.08 4.80 -6.15
N SER A 43 -2.28 5.23 -7.39
CA SER A 43 -2.34 4.31 -8.53
C SER A 43 -1.05 3.52 -8.68
N LYS A 44 0.10 4.16 -8.53
CA LYS A 44 1.40 3.49 -8.59
C LYS A 44 1.57 2.46 -7.48
N VAL A 45 1.16 2.82 -6.26
CA VAL A 45 1.22 1.92 -5.11
C VAL A 45 0.37 0.68 -5.37
N LEU A 46 -0.84 0.88 -5.90
CA LEU A 46 -1.77 -0.24 -6.15
C LEU A 46 -1.32 -1.14 -7.28
N LYS A 47 -0.39 -0.69 -8.12
CA LYS A 47 0.23 -1.54 -9.14
C LYS A 47 1.34 -2.42 -8.57
N GLY A 48 1.72 -2.19 -7.30
CA GLY A 48 2.74 -2.99 -6.63
C GLY A 48 4.14 -2.73 -7.14
N GLN A 49 4.41 -1.52 -7.65
CA GLN A 49 5.69 -1.18 -8.26
C GLN A 49 6.45 -0.09 -7.51
N GLU A 50 5.90 0.40 -6.40
CA GLU A 50 6.54 1.44 -5.59
C GLU A 50 7.32 0.84 -4.43
N ASN A 51 8.51 1.38 -4.20
CA ASN A 51 9.28 1.06 -3.00
C ASN A 51 8.75 1.92 -1.86
N LEU A 52 7.88 1.33 -1.05
CA LEU A 52 7.16 2.06 0.00
C LEU A 52 8.05 2.36 1.19
N SER A 53 8.02 3.60 1.65
CA SER A 53 8.67 3.96 2.91
C SER A 53 7.84 3.47 4.09
N LEU A 54 8.48 3.39 5.25
CA LEU A 54 7.77 3.03 6.48
C LEU A 54 6.68 4.05 6.80
N GLU A 55 6.93 5.31 6.53
CA GLU A 55 5.95 6.37 6.74
C GLU A 55 4.71 6.14 5.88
N THR A 56 4.92 5.84 4.59
CA THR A 56 3.80 5.58 3.68
C THR A 56 3.03 4.34 4.10
N MET A 57 3.71 3.27 4.50
CA MET A 57 3.05 2.05 4.97
C MET A 57 2.20 2.32 6.22
N SER A 58 2.71 3.14 7.15
CA SER A 58 1.95 3.53 8.34
C SER A 58 0.70 4.30 7.97
N LYS A 59 0.79 5.20 7.01
CA LYS A 59 -0.38 5.96 6.54
C LYS A 59 -1.43 5.04 5.94
N ILE A 60 -1.00 4.06 5.15
CA ILE A 60 -1.91 3.09 4.55
C ILE A 60 -2.61 2.27 5.63
N GLU A 61 -1.86 1.81 6.63
CA GLU A 61 -2.44 1.07 7.76
C GLU A 61 -3.52 1.88 8.47
N ASP A 62 -3.23 3.15 8.73
CA ASP A 62 -4.16 4.04 9.43
C ASP A 62 -5.41 4.32 8.60
N CYS A 63 -5.25 4.52 7.30
CA CYS A 63 -6.37 4.86 6.41
C CYS A 63 -7.28 3.67 6.14
N LEU A 64 -6.72 2.49 6.01
CA LEU A 64 -7.47 1.29 5.62
C LEU A 64 -7.72 0.34 6.79
N HIS A 65 -7.14 0.61 7.96
CA HIS A 65 -7.25 -0.24 9.15
C HIS A 65 -6.80 -1.67 8.86
N ILE A 66 -5.64 -1.79 8.22
CA ILE A 66 -5.03 -3.09 7.93
C ILE A 66 -3.66 -3.17 8.59
N SER A 67 -3.17 -4.39 8.76
CA SER A 67 -1.82 -4.64 9.28
C SER A 67 -0.91 -4.91 8.09
N ILE A 68 0.16 -4.15 7.96
CA ILE A 68 1.13 -4.29 6.88
C ILE A 68 2.51 -4.62 7.45
N LEU A 69 3.03 -3.73 8.27
CA LEU A 69 4.42 -3.83 8.74
C LEU A 69 4.68 -5.12 9.50
N GLN A 70 3.82 -5.46 10.43
CA GLN A 70 4.00 -6.66 11.23
C GLN A 70 3.95 -7.92 10.37
N GLU A 71 2.99 -8.00 9.45
CA GLU A 71 2.84 -9.16 8.58
C GLU A 71 4.03 -9.31 7.64
N GLU A 72 4.54 -8.22 7.07
CA GLU A 72 5.69 -8.29 6.17
C GLU A 72 6.96 -8.68 6.91
N ILE A 73 7.12 -8.23 8.15
CA ILE A 73 8.26 -8.64 8.98
C ILE A 73 8.19 -10.13 9.27
N GLU A 74 7.02 -10.65 9.60
CA GLU A 74 6.84 -12.08 9.91
C GLU A 74 7.09 -12.96 8.69
N MET A 75 6.83 -12.45 7.49
CA MET A 75 7.02 -13.19 6.25
C MET A 75 8.43 -13.06 5.68
N ALA A 76 9.24 -12.17 6.23
CA ALA A 76 10.61 -11.92 5.76
C ALA A 76 11.61 -13.05 6.19
#